data_e7dbdb6181898aeabb25b499b413aa7d
#
_entry.id   e7dbdb6181898aeabb25b499b413aa7d
#
_cell.length_a   1.000
_cell.length_b   1.000
_cell.length_c   1.000
_cell.angle_alpha   90.00
_cell.angle_beta   90.00
_cell.angle_gamma   90.00
#
_symmetry.space_group_name_H-M   'P 1'
#
loop_
_entity.id
_entity.type
_entity.pdbx_description
1 polymer ?
#
loop_
_entity_poly.entity_id
_entity_poly.type
_entity_poly.pdbx_seq_one_letter_code
_entity_poly.pdbx_strand_id
1 'polypeptide(L)'
;GLKKSIVSTVAAVIGMIPEGLYLLTSISLAVSVIRLGKRKILVQELHCIETLARVDMICLDKTGTITEGKMDVREVIILDEKYNNESINNIVGAITHTLDDENSTFNSLRRHFKENPNWEYKNKVPFSSERKWSGVSFKEEGSFVIGAPEFVLNEEYISIKDKVEKYSSKGYRVLLLSKYNKDLTNDKLDKDIEKIALIIIEDKIRDNVEKTFEFFEN
;
A
#
# COMPACT_ATOMS: atom_id res chain seq x y z
N GLY A 1 72.81 -1.55 1.78
CA GLY A 1 72.32 -0.18 1.70
C GLY A 1 70.79 -0.11 1.72
N LEU A 2 70.28 1.02 2.07
CA LEU A 2 68.81 1.30 2.31
C LEU A 2 67.89 0.76 1.23
N LYS A 3 68.22 0.91 -0.05
CA LYS A 3 67.45 0.38 -1.18
C LYS A 3 67.29 -1.16 -1.14
N LYS A 4 68.35 -1.89 -0.80
CA LYS A 4 68.27 -3.35 -0.70
C LYS A 4 67.38 -3.80 0.45
N SER A 5 67.47 -3.12 1.59
CA SER A 5 66.65 -3.43 2.76
C SER A 5 65.15 -3.16 2.45
N ILE A 6 64.82 -2.04 1.79
CA ILE A 6 63.45 -1.72 1.41
C ILE A 6 62.88 -2.77 0.44
N VAL A 7 63.63 -3.12 -0.61
CA VAL A 7 63.20 -4.12 -1.59
C VAL A 7 62.99 -5.50 -0.92
N SER A 8 63.89 -5.91 -0.05
CA SER A 8 63.79 -7.18 0.66
C SER A 8 62.61 -7.20 1.63
N THR A 9 62.33 -6.07 2.33
CA THR A 9 61.16 -5.96 3.21
C THR A 9 59.88 -6.03 2.44
N VAL A 10 59.78 -5.28 1.32
CA VAL A 10 58.57 -5.31 0.45
C VAL A 10 58.34 -6.69 -0.11
N ALA A 11 59.37 -7.38 -0.60
CA ALA A 11 59.26 -8.74 -1.09
C ALA A 11 58.80 -9.75 -0.01
N ALA A 12 59.32 -9.58 1.24
CA ALA A 12 58.85 -10.39 2.36
C ALA A 12 57.39 -10.15 2.71
N VAL A 13 56.94 -8.87 2.73
CA VAL A 13 55.56 -8.54 3.00
C VAL A 13 54.59 -9.07 1.92
N ILE A 14 54.99 -8.97 0.63
CA ILE A 14 54.17 -9.53 -0.48
C ILE A 14 54.08 -11.06 -0.35
N GLY A 15 55.20 -11.74 -0.01
CA GLY A 15 55.22 -13.20 0.18
C GLY A 15 54.41 -13.70 1.39
N MET A 16 54.00 -12.77 2.31
CA MET A 16 53.14 -13.11 3.44
C MET A 16 51.64 -13.09 3.05
N ILE A 17 51.30 -12.54 1.89
CA ILE A 17 49.89 -12.53 1.40
C ILE A 17 49.56 -13.91 0.84
N PRO A 18 48.58 -14.61 1.41
CA PRO A 18 48.20 -15.94 0.91
C PRO A 18 47.37 -15.80 -0.39
N GLU A 19 48.05 -15.64 -1.53
CA GLU A 19 47.42 -15.46 -2.85
C GLU A 19 46.40 -16.56 -3.18
N GLY A 20 46.67 -17.79 -2.78
CA GLY A 20 45.80 -18.94 -2.95
C GLY A 20 44.46 -18.77 -2.21
N LEU A 21 44.47 -18.17 -1.02
CA LEU A 21 43.27 -17.90 -0.25
C LEU A 21 42.42 -16.82 -0.93
N TYR A 22 43.04 -15.73 -1.40
CA TYR A 22 42.35 -14.67 -2.12
C TYR A 22 41.69 -15.19 -3.42
N LEU A 23 42.41 -16.02 -4.18
CA LEU A 23 41.86 -16.62 -5.38
C LEU A 23 40.68 -17.55 -5.07
N LEU A 24 40.77 -18.37 -4.05
CA LEU A 24 39.73 -19.31 -3.64
C LEU A 24 38.44 -18.55 -3.19
N THR A 25 38.58 -17.51 -2.40
CA THR A 25 37.47 -16.69 -1.96
C THR A 25 36.80 -15.97 -3.14
N SER A 26 37.60 -15.40 -4.05
CA SER A 26 37.06 -14.72 -5.24
C SER A 26 36.29 -15.67 -6.15
N ILE A 27 36.78 -16.88 -6.38
CA ILE A 27 36.09 -17.91 -7.17
C ILE A 27 34.80 -18.36 -6.47
N SER A 28 34.82 -18.57 -5.16
CA SER A 28 33.65 -18.95 -4.38
C SER A 28 32.55 -17.87 -4.45
N LEU A 29 32.91 -16.62 -4.30
CA LEU A 29 31.98 -15.49 -4.44
C LEU A 29 31.40 -15.39 -5.86
N ALA A 30 32.25 -15.53 -6.89
CA ALA A 30 31.83 -15.53 -8.29
C ALA A 30 30.81 -16.64 -8.60
N VAL A 31 31.07 -17.87 -8.13
CA VAL A 31 30.13 -18.99 -8.27
C VAL A 31 28.81 -18.71 -7.57
N SER A 32 28.84 -18.08 -6.40
CA SER A 32 27.64 -17.69 -5.65
C SER A 32 26.82 -16.65 -6.39
N VAL A 33 27.48 -15.63 -6.99
CA VAL A 33 26.82 -14.62 -7.85
C VAL A 33 26.14 -15.29 -9.06
N ILE A 34 26.82 -16.23 -9.72
CA ILE A 34 26.24 -16.96 -10.86
C ILE A 34 25.00 -17.76 -10.43
N ARG A 35 25.03 -18.41 -9.25
CA ARG A 35 23.87 -19.12 -8.70
C ARG A 35 22.69 -18.21 -8.42
N LEU A 36 22.95 -17.03 -7.83
CA LEU A 36 21.91 -16.02 -7.60
C LEU A 36 21.35 -15.46 -8.90
N GLY A 37 22.22 -15.20 -9.90
CA GLY A 37 21.81 -14.77 -11.23
C GLY A 37 20.86 -15.74 -11.93
N LYS A 38 21.11 -17.06 -11.79
CA LYS A 38 20.19 -18.11 -12.29
C LYS A 38 18.81 -18.05 -11.61
N ARG A 39 18.73 -17.54 -10.39
CA ARG A 39 17.47 -17.31 -9.66
C ARG A 39 16.88 -15.91 -9.91
N LYS A 40 17.37 -15.18 -10.92
CA LYS A 40 16.96 -13.82 -11.29
C LYS A 40 17.23 -12.77 -10.21
N ILE A 41 18.21 -13.00 -9.34
CA ILE A 41 18.68 -12.04 -8.34
C ILE A 41 19.89 -11.34 -8.91
N LEU A 42 19.80 -10.02 -9.08
CA LEU A 42 20.91 -9.20 -9.58
C LEU A 42 21.82 -8.81 -8.42
N VAL A 43 23.09 -9.21 -8.52
CA VAL A 43 24.15 -8.87 -7.57
C VAL A 43 25.01 -7.78 -8.19
N GLN A 44 25.15 -6.64 -7.53
CA GLN A 44 25.95 -5.50 -8.01
C GLN A 44 27.42 -5.60 -7.63
N GLU A 45 27.71 -6.16 -6.44
CA GLU A 45 29.06 -6.27 -5.89
C GLU A 45 29.32 -7.68 -5.34
N LEU A 46 30.54 -8.22 -5.54
CA LEU A 46 30.89 -9.55 -5.06
C LEU A 46 30.78 -9.69 -3.53
N HIS A 47 31.13 -8.62 -2.80
CA HIS A 47 31.05 -8.61 -1.33
C HIS A 47 29.64 -8.63 -0.76
N CYS A 48 28.62 -8.39 -1.57
CA CYS A 48 27.23 -8.44 -1.09
C CYS A 48 26.84 -9.85 -0.61
N ILE A 49 27.50 -10.90 -1.12
CA ILE A 49 27.28 -12.28 -0.69
C ILE A 49 27.69 -12.47 0.78
N GLU A 50 28.83 -11.91 1.15
CA GLU A 50 29.33 -11.95 2.54
C GLU A 50 28.44 -11.11 3.47
N THR A 51 28.05 -9.92 3.02
CA THR A 51 27.14 -9.06 3.77
C THR A 51 25.77 -9.73 3.97
N LEU A 52 25.24 -10.36 2.93
CA LEU A 52 23.96 -11.07 3.01
C LEU A 52 24.01 -12.24 4.01
N ALA A 53 25.12 -12.95 4.10
CA ALA A 53 25.32 -14.06 5.05
C ALA A 53 25.41 -13.60 6.52
N ARG A 54 25.57 -12.30 6.77
CA ARG A 54 25.66 -11.69 8.12
C ARG A 54 24.38 -10.93 8.51
N VAL A 55 23.35 -10.95 7.67
CA VAL A 55 22.08 -10.29 7.97
C VAL A 55 21.38 -11.07 9.07
N ASP A 56 21.03 -10.38 10.14
CA ASP A 56 20.29 -10.89 11.30
C ASP A 56 18.91 -10.22 11.45
N MET A 57 18.63 -9.19 10.65
CA MET A 57 17.36 -8.47 10.66
C MET A 57 16.89 -8.14 9.24
N ILE A 58 15.62 -8.46 8.96
CA ILE A 58 14.97 -8.16 7.69
C ILE A 58 13.83 -7.16 7.92
N CYS A 59 13.90 -6.00 7.26
CA CYS A 59 12.82 -5.02 7.25
C CYS A 59 12.07 -5.13 5.92
N LEU A 60 10.78 -5.45 5.98
CA LEU A 60 9.92 -5.59 4.82
C LEU A 60 8.86 -4.49 4.79
N ASP A 61 8.67 -3.89 3.62
CA ASP A 61 7.50 -3.05 3.41
C ASP A 61 6.24 -3.92 3.29
N LYS A 62 5.12 -3.43 3.82
CA LYS A 62 3.84 -4.15 3.80
C LYS A 62 3.27 -4.19 2.38
N THR A 63 3.14 -3.01 1.76
CA THR A 63 2.35 -2.84 0.55
C THR A 63 3.13 -3.26 -0.70
N GLY A 64 2.61 -4.27 -1.42
CA GLY A 64 3.25 -4.82 -2.62
C GLY A 64 4.34 -5.86 -2.34
N THR A 65 4.83 -5.98 -1.09
CA THR A 65 5.79 -7.01 -0.67
C THR A 65 5.08 -8.14 0.06
N ILE A 66 4.53 -7.87 1.24
CA ILE A 66 3.73 -8.82 2.04
C ILE A 66 2.33 -8.98 1.42
N THR A 67 1.78 -7.89 0.87
CA THR A 67 0.49 -7.90 0.19
C THR A 67 0.67 -7.97 -1.33
N GLU A 68 -0.40 -8.36 -2.04
CA GLU A 68 -0.43 -8.41 -3.51
C GLU A 68 -0.49 -7.01 -4.16
N GLY A 69 -0.59 -5.94 -3.37
CA GLY A 69 -0.90 -4.59 -3.85
C GLY A 69 -2.35 -4.43 -4.33
N LYS A 70 -3.17 -5.46 -4.09
CA LYS A 70 -4.61 -5.43 -4.34
C LYS A 70 -5.35 -5.21 -3.03
N MET A 71 -6.46 -4.51 -3.11
CA MET A 71 -7.35 -4.24 -1.99
C MET A 71 -8.71 -4.86 -2.26
N ASP A 72 -9.38 -5.36 -1.25
CA ASP A 72 -10.74 -5.88 -1.36
C ASP A 72 -11.62 -5.27 -0.26
N VAL A 73 -12.90 -5.08 -0.59
CA VAL A 73 -13.89 -4.64 0.41
C VAL A 73 -14.21 -5.84 1.29
N ARG A 74 -13.96 -5.68 2.59
CA ARG A 74 -14.17 -6.70 3.60
C ARG A 74 -15.57 -6.67 4.18
N GLU A 75 -16.04 -5.46 4.53
CA GLU A 75 -17.29 -5.27 5.26
C GLU A 75 -17.85 -3.86 4.98
N VAL A 76 -19.17 -3.75 5.00
CA VAL A 76 -19.89 -2.47 4.94
C VAL A 76 -20.74 -2.33 6.21
N ILE A 77 -20.52 -1.26 6.96
CA ILE A 77 -21.22 -0.97 8.22
C ILE A 77 -22.16 0.21 8.00
N ILE A 78 -23.45 -0.07 8.01
CA ILE A 78 -24.49 0.95 7.85
C ILE A 78 -24.54 1.81 9.12
N LEU A 79 -24.50 3.12 8.95
CA LEU A 79 -24.58 4.10 10.04
C LEU A 79 -25.97 4.75 10.17
N ASP A 80 -26.71 4.86 9.05
CA ASP A 80 -28.06 5.41 9.00
C ASP A 80 -29.03 4.34 8.44
N GLU A 81 -30.01 3.95 9.24
CA GLU A 81 -31.00 2.92 8.91
C GLU A 81 -31.93 3.27 7.72
N LYS A 82 -31.90 4.53 7.25
CA LYS A 82 -32.59 4.92 6.00
C LYS A 82 -31.99 4.25 4.76
N TYR A 83 -30.74 3.78 4.85
CA TYR A 83 -30.02 3.14 3.76
C TYR A 83 -29.92 1.64 4.01
N ASN A 84 -30.02 0.88 2.95
CA ASN A 84 -29.81 -0.57 2.94
C ASN A 84 -28.63 -0.94 2.01
N ASN A 85 -28.28 -2.22 1.98
CA ASN A 85 -27.17 -2.69 1.14
C ASN A 85 -27.38 -2.40 -0.35
N GLU A 86 -28.62 -2.45 -0.84
CA GLU A 86 -28.96 -2.16 -2.24
C GLU A 86 -28.75 -0.69 -2.56
N SER A 87 -29.22 0.22 -1.70
CA SER A 87 -29.02 1.67 -1.88
C SER A 87 -27.52 2.03 -1.84
N ILE A 88 -26.76 1.44 -0.93
CA ILE A 88 -25.31 1.65 -0.85
C ILE A 88 -24.61 1.13 -2.10
N ASN A 89 -25.02 -0.04 -2.60
CA ASN A 89 -24.47 -0.61 -3.82
C ASN A 89 -24.71 0.30 -5.04
N ASN A 90 -25.90 0.84 -5.17
CA ASN A 90 -26.24 1.80 -6.21
C ASN A 90 -25.45 3.11 -6.08
N ILE A 91 -25.36 3.69 -4.89
CA ILE A 91 -24.64 4.94 -4.65
C ILE A 91 -23.14 4.78 -4.97
N VAL A 92 -22.49 3.78 -4.38
CA VAL A 92 -21.05 3.57 -4.58
C VAL A 92 -20.77 3.17 -6.03
N GLY A 93 -21.62 2.36 -6.62
CA GLY A 93 -21.53 2.00 -8.02
C GLY A 93 -21.63 3.23 -8.94
N ALA A 94 -22.63 4.11 -8.74
CA ALA A 94 -22.76 5.35 -9.48
C ALA A 94 -21.52 6.25 -9.36
N ILE A 95 -21.00 6.43 -8.13
CA ILE A 95 -19.77 7.22 -7.87
C ILE A 95 -18.58 6.63 -8.65
N THR A 96 -18.35 5.32 -8.52
CA THR A 96 -17.17 4.67 -9.10
C THR A 96 -17.21 4.58 -10.61
N HIS A 97 -18.40 4.57 -11.23
CA HIS A 97 -18.54 4.62 -12.69
C HIS A 97 -18.45 6.06 -13.23
N THR A 98 -18.81 7.05 -12.44
CA THR A 98 -18.73 8.47 -12.85
C THR A 98 -17.33 9.06 -12.70
N LEU A 99 -16.57 8.61 -11.70
CA LEU A 99 -15.20 9.05 -11.46
C LEU A 99 -14.21 8.13 -12.17
N ASP A 100 -13.22 8.73 -12.85
CA ASP A 100 -12.17 8.03 -13.60
C ASP A 100 -10.93 7.73 -12.74
N ASP A 101 -11.10 7.63 -11.43
CA ASP A 101 -10.00 7.35 -10.50
C ASP A 101 -9.50 5.89 -10.65
N GLU A 102 -8.20 5.71 -10.90
CA GLU A 102 -7.57 4.39 -11.13
C GLU A 102 -6.73 3.87 -9.95
N ASN A 103 -6.92 4.42 -8.75
CA ASN A 103 -6.18 3.94 -7.58
C ASN A 103 -6.72 2.58 -7.06
N SER A 104 -5.88 1.86 -6.30
CA SER A 104 -6.19 0.51 -5.80
C SER A 104 -7.47 0.45 -4.95
N THR A 105 -7.78 1.53 -4.20
CA THR A 105 -9.01 1.67 -3.40
C THR A 105 -10.24 1.74 -4.30
N PHE A 106 -10.23 2.61 -5.30
CA PHE A 106 -11.34 2.73 -6.27
C PHE A 106 -11.56 1.44 -7.05
N ASN A 107 -10.48 0.78 -7.46
CA ASN A 107 -10.56 -0.51 -8.13
C ASN A 107 -11.17 -1.59 -7.23
N SER A 108 -10.96 -1.56 -5.91
CA SER A 108 -11.61 -2.48 -4.98
C SER A 108 -13.11 -2.20 -4.86
N LEU A 109 -13.49 -0.92 -4.79
CA LEU A 109 -14.89 -0.51 -4.76
C LEU A 109 -15.63 -0.93 -6.04
N ARG A 110 -15.07 -0.69 -7.23
CA ARG A 110 -15.65 -1.12 -8.52
C ARG A 110 -15.85 -2.63 -8.62
N ARG A 111 -14.94 -3.43 -8.06
CA ARG A 111 -15.08 -4.88 -8.06
C ARG A 111 -16.19 -5.37 -7.14
N HIS A 112 -16.37 -4.69 -6.00
CA HIS A 112 -17.36 -5.06 -5.01
C HIS A 112 -18.77 -4.55 -5.36
N PHE A 113 -18.88 -3.26 -5.69
CA PHE A 113 -20.12 -2.56 -6.02
C PHE A 113 -20.29 -2.50 -7.54
N LYS A 114 -20.94 -3.52 -8.11
CA LYS A 114 -21.02 -3.70 -9.56
C LYS A 114 -22.20 -3.00 -10.22
N GLU A 115 -23.16 -2.55 -9.42
CA GLU A 115 -24.35 -1.87 -9.94
C GLU A 115 -23.98 -0.52 -10.54
N ASN A 116 -24.57 -0.22 -11.68
CA ASN A 116 -24.44 1.09 -12.32
C ASN A 116 -25.85 1.58 -12.70
N PRO A 117 -26.48 2.38 -11.82
CA PRO A 117 -27.81 2.90 -12.06
C PRO A 117 -27.85 3.98 -13.17
N ASN A 118 -26.70 4.33 -13.77
CA ASN A 118 -26.57 5.35 -14.83
C ASN A 118 -27.16 6.72 -14.46
N TRP A 119 -26.97 7.17 -13.21
CA TRP A 119 -27.45 8.47 -12.77
C TRP A 119 -26.74 9.61 -13.50
N GLU A 120 -27.50 10.62 -13.92
CA GLU A 120 -26.92 11.81 -14.54
C GLU A 120 -26.24 12.70 -13.49
N TYR A 121 -24.94 12.95 -13.69
CA TYR A 121 -24.20 13.83 -12.80
C TYR A 121 -24.25 15.30 -13.24
N LYS A 122 -24.22 16.23 -12.28
CA LYS A 122 -24.01 17.66 -12.49
C LYS A 122 -22.53 18.03 -12.38
N ASN A 123 -21.93 17.64 -11.26
CA ASN A 123 -20.55 17.95 -10.91
C ASN A 123 -19.84 16.71 -10.38
N LYS A 124 -18.55 16.60 -10.62
CA LYS A 124 -17.68 15.56 -10.04
C LYS A 124 -16.40 16.17 -9.48
N VAL A 125 -15.97 15.68 -8.32
CA VAL A 125 -14.73 16.06 -7.65
C VAL A 125 -13.88 14.80 -7.54
N PRO A 126 -12.84 14.63 -8.40
CA PRO A 126 -11.94 13.46 -8.36
C PRO A 126 -11.17 13.40 -7.05
N PHE A 127 -10.60 12.23 -6.74
CA PHE A 127 -9.78 12.05 -5.56
C PHE A 127 -8.53 12.95 -5.58
N SER A 128 -8.18 13.49 -4.42
CA SER A 128 -6.91 14.19 -4.18
C SER A 128 -6.24 13.66 -2.93
N SER A 129 -4.92 13.47 -3.00
CA SER A 129 -4.11 13.05 -1.84
C SER A 129 -4.10 14.09 -0.71
N GLU A 130 -4.40 15.34 -1.01
CA GLU A 130 -4.53 16.42 -0.04
C GLU A 130 -5.88 16.38 0.66
N ARG A 131 -6.97 16.28 -0.10
CA ARG A 131 -8.35 16.22 0.41
C ARG A 131 -8.74 14.88 1.03
N LYS A 132 -8.15 13.78 0.55
CA LYS A 132 -8.46 12.41 0.97
C LYS A 132 -9.90 11.96 0.75
N TRP A 133 -10.65 12.65 -0.10
CA TRP A 133 -12.00 12.29 -0.50
C TRP A 133 -12.27 12.61 -1.97
N SER A 134 -13.32 12.02 -2.49
CA SER A 134 -13.91 12.29 -3.81
C SER A 134 -15.43 12.32 -3.70
N GLY A 135 -16.11 12.88 -4.68
CA GLY A 135 -17.56 12.95 -4.65
C GLY A 135 -18.19 13.30 -5.99
N VAL A 136 -19.49 13.06 -6.07
CA VAL A 136 -20.30 13.33 -7.26
C VAL A 136 -21.64 13.94 -6.83
N SER A 137 -22.05 15.00 -7.51
CA SER A 137 -23.40 15.56 -7.42
C SER A 137 -24.22 15.04 -8.60
N PHE A 138 -25.27 14.29 -8.31
CA PHE A 138 -26.24 13.81 -9.30
C PHE A 138 -27.42 14.76 -9.41
N LYS A 139 -28.18 14.71 -10.52
CA LYS A 139 -29.26 15.66 -10.78
C LYS A 139 -30.46 15.46 -9.85
N GLU A 140 -30.87 14.23 -9.61
CA GLU A 140 -32.07 13.87 -8.88
C GLU A 140 -31.74 13.29 -7.48
N GLU A 141 -30.66 12.53 -7.34
CA GLU A 141 -30.33 11.78 -6.14
C GLU A 141 -29.56 12.62 -5.09
N GLY A 142 -29.00 13.76 -5.52
CA GLY A 142 -28.20 14.65 -4.69
C GLY A 142 -26.71 14.36 -4.75
N SER A 143 -25.98 14.84 -3.75
CA SER A 143 -24.51 14.75 -3.74
C SER A 143 -24.02 13.71 -2.76
N PHE A 144 -23.07 12.89 -3.19
CA PHE A 144 -22.43 11.85 -2.37
C PHE A 144 -20.91 12.02 -2.36
N VAL A 145 -20.35 11.75 -1.20
CA VAL A 145 -18.90 11.86 -0.94
C VAL A 145 -18.40 10.55 -0.36
N ILE A 146 -17.23 10.11 -0.82
CA ILE A 146 -16.53 8.96 -0.29
C ILE A 146 -15.08 9.32 0.00
N GLY A 147 -14.59 9.01 1.20
CA GLY A 147 -13.23 9.37 1.59
C GLY A 147 -12.85 8.98 3.00
N ALA A 148 -11.70 9.46 3.46
CA ALA A 148 -11.24 9.25 4.82
C ALA A 148 -12.16 9.97 5.80
N PRO A 149 -12.67 9.28 6.84
CA PRO A 149 -13.69 9.82 7.74
C PRO A 149 -13.30 11.15 8.39
N GLU A 150 -12.05 11.30 8.79
CA GLU A 150 -11.50 12.49 9.44
C GLU A 150 -11.49 13.72 8.52
N PHE A 151 -11.30 13.51 7.20
CA PHE A 151 -11.30 14.58 6.21
C PHE A 151 -12.71 14.94 5.72
N VAL A 152 -13.62 13.97 5.71
CA VAL A 152 -15.01 14.20 5.31
C VAL A 152 -15.78 14.91 6.43
N LEU A 153 -15.64 14.46 7.68
CA LEU A 153 -16.43 14.95 8.81
C LEU A 153 -15.79 16.07 9.61
N ASN A 154 -14.48 16.27 9.49
CA ASN A 154 -13.74 17.25 10.29
C ASN A 154 -14.04 17.11 11.81
N GLU A 155 -14.65 18.14 12.44
CA GLU A 155 -14.98 18.13 13.87
C GLU A 155 -15.98 17.04 14.27
N GLU A 156 -16.89 16.66 13.37
CA GLU A 156 -17.90 15.62 13.65
C GLU A 156 -17.34 14.20 13.60
N TYR A 157 -16.09 14.01 13.20
CA TYR A 157 -15.39 12.73 13.21
C TYR A 157 -15.42 12.05 14.57
N ILE A 158 -15.38 12.83 15.66
CA ILE A 158 -15.41 12.34 17.04
C ILE A 158 -16.58 11.37 17.28
N SER A 159 -17.73 11.61 16.64
CA SER A 159 -18.94 10.79 16.81
C SER A 159 -18.82 9.34 16.32
N ILE A 160 -17.88 9.07 15.41
CA ILE A 160 -17.65 7.71 14.84
C ILE A 160 -16.23 7.23 15.06
N LYS A 161 -15.41 7.99 15.78
CA LYS A 161 -13.98 7.70 15.99
C LYS A 161 -13.73 6.29 16.49
N ASP A 162 -14.42 5.86 17.54
CA ASP A 162 -14.25 4.52 18.13
C ASP A 162 -14.54 3.40 17.12
N LYS A 163 -15.56 3.60 16.27
CA LYS A 163 -15.90 2.64 15.21
C LYS A 163 -14.79 2.57 14.15
N VAL A 164 -14.23 3.71 13.79
CA VAL A 164 -13.12 3.78 12.81
C VAL A 164 -11.85 3.17 13.40
N GLU A 165 -11.48 3.53 14.63
CA GLU A 165 -10.27 3.03 15.30
C GLU A 165 -10.29 1.53 15.52
N LYS A 166 -11.46 0.93 15.77
CA LYS A 166 -11.64 -0.52 15.88
C LYS A 166 -11.11 -1.29 14.68
N TYR A 167 -11.20 -0.69 13.47
CA TYR A 167 -10.75 -1.31 12.23
C TYR A 167 -9.37 -0.81 11.80
N SER A 168 -9.11 0.48 11.91
CA SER A 168 -7.82 1.06 11.50
C SER A 168 -6.65 0.55 12.37
N SER A 169 -6.87 0.29 13.66
CA SER A 169 -5.87 -0.32 14.56
C SER A 169 -5.47 -1.75 14.14
N LYS A 170 -6.34 -2.43 13.38
CA LYS A 170 -6.05 -3.75 12.79
C LYS A 170 -5.39 -3.67 11.40
N GLY A 171 -5.07 -2.46 10.95
CA GLY A 171 -4.44 -2.21 9.65
C GLY A 171 -5.40 -2.16 8.47
N TYR A 172 -6.73 -2.13 8.71
CA TYR A 172 -7.70 -1.93 7.65
C TYR A 172 -7.82 -0.46 7.26
N ARG A 173 -8.12 -0.21 5.99
CA ARG A 173 -8.50 1.12 5.52
C ARG A 173 -10.00 1.30 5.70
N VAL A 174 -10.39 2.40 6.33
CA VAL A 174 -11.79 2.75 6.54
C VAL A 174 -12.15 3.93 5.67
N LEU A 175 -13.18 3.79 4.85
CA LEU A 175 -13.78 4.89 4.09
C LEU A 175 -15.17 5.19 4.65
N LEU A 176 -15.53 6.46 4.65
CA LEU A 176 -16.86 6.92 4.95
C LEU A 176 -17.59 7.26 3.65
N LEU A 177 -18.76 6.66 3.46
CA LEU A 177 -19.75 7.09 2.48
C LEU A 177 -20.73 8.06 3.17
N SER A 178 -20.94 9.20 2.57
CA SER A 178 -21.79 10.27 3.12
C SER A 178 -22.64 10.91 2.04
N LYS A 179 -23.81 11.44 2.43
CA LYS A 179 -24.58 12.37 1.62
C LYS A 179 -24.21 13.79 2.01
N TYR A 180 -24.02 14.64 1.00
CA TYR A 180 -23.79 16.07 1.18
C TYR A 180 -25.02 16.83 0.72
N ASN A 181 -25.58 17.68 1.58
CA ASN A 181 -26.89 18.31 1.34
C ASN A 181 -26.83 19.53 0.39
N LYS A 182 -25.66 19.77 -0.22
CA LYS A 182 -25.45 20.82 -1.23
C LYS A 182 -24.80 20.22 -2.47
N ASP A 183 -24.81 20.98 -3.58
CA ASP A 183 -24.04 20.60 -4.76
C ASP A 183 -22.53 20.76 -4.47
N LEU A 184 -21.74 19.81 -4.97
CA LEU A 184 -20.28 19.86 -4.89
C LEU A 184 -19.76 20.90 -5.88
N THR A 185 -19.59 22.14 -5.45
CA THR A 185 -19.11 23.23 -6.30
C THR A 185 -17.62 23.56 -6.09
N ASN A 186 -17.07 23.16 -4.94
CA ASN A 186 -15.70 23.46 -4.51
C ASN A 186 -15.04 22.22 -3.89
N ASP A 187 -13.72 22.30 -3.73
CA ASP A 187 -12.91 21.28 -3.08
C ASP A 187 -13.04 21.23 -1.54
N LYS A 188 -14.04 21.91 -0.97
CA LYS A 188 -14.28 21.98 0.47
C LYS A 188 -15.69 21.51 0.80
N LEU A 189 -15.78 20.76 1.89
CA LEU A 189 -17.04 20.31 2.46
C LEU A 189 -17.39 21.16 3.68
N ASP A 190 -18.64 21.61 3.73
CA ASP A 190 -19.22 22.27 4.92
C ASP A 190 -19.74 21.21 5.91
N LYS A 191 -20.32 21.67 7.04
CA LYS A 191 -20.85 20.78 8.11
C LYS A 191 -22.14 20.01 7.76
N ASP A 192 -22.70 20.18 6.56
CA ASP A 192 -23.97 19.57 6.13
C ASP A 192 -23.76 18.16 5.52
N ILE A 193 -23.28 17.22 6.33
CA ILE A 193 -22.90 15.87 5.89
C ILE A 193 -23.66 14.82 6.70
N GLU A 194 -24.44 13.99 6.01
CA GLU A 194 -25.11 12.82 6.58
C GLU A 194 -24.25 11.56 6.40
N LYS A 195 -24.01 10.84 7.49
CA LYS A 195 -23.17 9.64 7.51
C LYS A 195 -24.00 8.44 7.06
N ILE A 196 -23.66 7.82 5.93
CA ILE A 196 -24.41 6.67 5.39
C ILE A 196 -23.81 5.36 5.88
N ALA A 197 -22.53 5.11 5.58
CA ALA A 197 -21.87 3.84 5.90
C ALA A 197 -20.36 3.98 6.01
N LEU A 198 -19.74 3.06 6.77
CA LEU A 198 -18.31 2.81 6.72
C LEU A 198 -18.03 1.61 5.80
N ILE A 199 -17.09 1.77 4.90
CA ILE A 199 -16.60 0.73 4.00
C ILE A 199 -15.21 0.33 4.46
N ILE A 200 -15.07 -0.91 4.91
CA ILE A 200 -13.83 -1.46 5.43
C ILE A 200 -13.10 -2.17 4.29
N ILE A 201 -11.87 -1.77 4.05
CA ILE A 201 -11.05 -2.30 2.95
C ILE A 201 -9.79 -2.91 3.55
N GLU A 202 -9.44 -4.10 3.07
CA GLU A 202 -8.24 -4.81 3.48
C GLU A 202 -7.25 -4.98 2.32
N ASP A 203 -5.97 -4.97 2.65
CA ASP A 203 -4.92 -5.35 1.71
C ASP A 203 -4.89 -6.88 1.60
N LYS A 204 -4.96 -7.42 0.39
CA LYS A 204 -4.84 -8.86 0.18
C LYS A 204 -3.41 -9.33 0.46
N ILE A 205 -3.26 -10.13 1.51
CA ILE A 205 -1.98 -10.76 1.87
C ILE A 205 -1.69 -11.88 0.87
N ARG A 206 -0.41 -12.07 0.50
CA ARG A 206 0.03 -13.16 -0.37
C ARG A 206 -0.09 -14.51 0.34
N ASP A 207 -0.53 -15.54 -0.36
CA ASP A 207 -0.77 -16.88 0.21
C ASP A 207 0.48 -17.55 0.80
N ASN A 208 1.69 -17.12 0.37
CA ASN A 208 2.95 -17.73 0.78
C ASN A 208 3.72 -16.95 1.86
N VAL A 209 3.12 -15.91 2.45
CA VAL A 209 3.79 -15.04 3.42
C VAL A 209 4.19 -15.79 4.68
N GLU A 210 3.30 -16.61 5.24
CA GLU A 210 3.58 -17.40 6.44
C GLU A 210 4.78 -18.33 6.23
N LYS A 211 4.81 -19.07 5.12
CA LYS A 211 5.94 -19.95 4.77
C LYS A 211 7.25 -19.18 4.57
N THR A 212 7.15 -17.96 4.08
CA THR A 212 8.32 -17.09 3.90
C THR A 212 8.87 -16.62 5.24
N PHE A 213 8.01 -16.27 6.19
CA PHE A 213 8.44 -15.91 7.54
C PHE A 213 9.00 -17.10 8.31
N GLU A 214 8.36 -18.26 8.27
CA GLU A 214 8.89 -19.50 8.85
C GLU A 214 10.29 -19.85 8.32
N PHE A 215 10.55 -19.56 7.02
CA PHE A 215 11.88 -19.76 6.43
C PHE A 215 12.94 -18.81 7.00
N PHE A 216 12.57 -17.60 7.40
CA PHE A 216 13.51 -16.64 7.99
C PHE A 216 13.68 -16.81 9.50
N GLU A 217 12.76 -17.49 10.20
CA GLU A 217 12.84 -17.77 11.62
C GLU A 217 13.78 -18.98 11.94
N ASN A 218 14.03 -19.88 10.96
CA ASN A 218 14.89 -21.06 11.06
C ASN A 218 16.27 -20.82 10.45
#